data_09e83f66dfc17a7dbae59b44c92e9a8d
#
_entry.id   09e83f66dfc17a7dbae59b44c92e9a8d
#
_cell.length_a   1.000
_cell.length_b   1.000
_cell.length_c   1.000
_cell.angle_alpha   90.00
_cell.angle_beta   90.00
_cell.angle_gamma   90.00
#
_symmetry.space_group_name_H-M   'P 1'
#
loop_
_entity.id
_entity.type
_entity.pdbx_description
1 polymer ?
#
loop_
_entity_poly.entity_id
_entity_poly.type
_entity_poly.pdbx_seq_one_letter_code
_entity_poly.pdbx_strand_id
1 'polypeptide(L)'
;MPAAIASFATSPQRSRDDSRRKILEDELATEEKGLLDAKSKLTEQESVRHGDEKNYQRVLDRLKPYQEAVERHERNVAALKREMSNIR
;
A
#
# COMPACT_ATOMS: atom_id res chain seq x y z
N MET A 1 0.56 -44.68 14.53
CA MET A 1 0.07 -43.70 15.33
C MET A 1 0.79 -42.35 15.37
N PRO A 2 2.02 -42.32 15.57
CA PRO A 2 2.73 -41.06 15.59
C PRO A 2 2.54 -40.23 14.34
N ALA A 3 2.18 -40.89 13.29
CA ALA A 3 1.94 -40.18 12.05
C ALA A 3 0.90 -39.05 12.21
N ALA A 4 -0.02 -39.28 13.08
CA ALA A 4 -1.04 -38.29 13.33
C ALA A 4 -0.45 -37.00 13.85
N ILE A 5 0.69 -37.12 14.43
CA ILE A 5 1.34 -35.98 15.02
C ILE A 5 1.76 -34.96 13.97
N ALA A 6 2.18 -35.46 12.85
CA ALA A 6 2.64 -34.61 11.79
C ALA A 6 1.57 -33.60 11.35
N SER A 7 0.33 -34.02 11.41
CA SER A 7 -0.76 -33.17 10.97
C SER A 7 -0.99 -32.01 11.91
N PHE A 8 -0.45 -32.08 13.11
CA PHE A 8 -0.60 -31.03 14.07
C PHE A 8 0.25 -29.81 13.73
N ALA A 9 1.32 -30.03 12.99
CA ALA A 9 2.23 -28.97 12.64
C ALA A 9 1.54 -27.91 11.81
N THR A 10 0.54 -28.32 11.04
CA THR A 10 -0.18 -27.39 10.19
C THR A 10 -1.66 -27.72 10.22
N SER A 11 -2.41 -26.97 11.00
CA SER A 11 -3.85 -27.08 10.93
C SER A 11 -4.32 -26.35 9.67
N PRO A 12 -5.46 -26.71 9.11
CA PRO A 12 -6.00 -25.99 7.97
C PRO A 12 -6.15 -24.49 8.23
N GLN A 13 -6.52 -24.14 9.45
CA GLN A 13 -6.68 -22.74 9.81
C GLN A 13 -5.33 -22.01 9.79
N ARG A 14 -4.32 -22.62 10.38
CA ARG A 14 -2.99 -22.04 10.41
C ARG A 14 -2.41 -21.86 9.01
N SER A 15 -2.60 -22.88 8.19
CA SER A 15 -2.13 -22.85 6.81
C SER A 15 -2.78 -21.72 6.02
N ARG A 16 -4.07 -21.53 6.21
CA ARG A 16 -4.79 -20.42 5.56
C ARG A 16 -4.33 -19.07 6.06
N ASP A 17 -4.08 -18.96 7.35
CA ASP A 17 -3.60 -17.70 7.94
C ASP A 17 -2.21 -17.38 7.43
N ASP A 18 -1.36 -18.36 7.29
CA ASP A 18 0.00 -18.16 6.76
C ASP A 18 -0.05 -17.71 5.30
N SER A 19 -0.90 -18.35 4.50
CA SER A 19 -1.08 -17.99 3.10
C SER A 19 -1.65 -16.58 2.97
N ARG A 20 -2.61 -16.26 3.79
CA ARG A 20 -3.23 -14.95 3.78
C ARG A 20 -2.22 -13.86 4.18
N ARG A 21 -1.42 -14.16 5.21
CA ARG A 21 -0.39 -13.24 5.65
C ARG A 21 0.61 -12.94 4.54
N LYS A 22 1.00 -13.99 3.82
CA LYS A 22 1.94 -13.82 2.72
C LYS A 22 1.36 -12.94 1.60
N ILE A 23 0.12 -13.15 1.26
CA ILE A 23 -0.56 -12.34 0.24
C ILE A 23 -0.60 -10.88 0.69
N LEU A 24 -0.97 -10.65 1.95
CA LEU A 24 -1.04 -9.29 2.49
C LEU A 24 0.33 -8.63 2.55
N GLU A 25 1.36 -9.39 2.89
CA GLU A 25 2.73 -8.88 2.89
C GLU A 25 3.15 -8.44 1.49
N ASP A 26 2.83 -9.26 0.48
CA ASP A 26 3.17 -8.94 -0.89
C ASP A 26 2.40 -7.71 -1.39
N GLU A 27 1.12 -7.62 -1.05
CA GLU A 27 0.31 -6.46 -1.40
C GLU A 27 0.80 -5.21 -0.69
N LEU A 28 1.17 -5.34 0.58
CA LEU A 28 1.70 -4.22 1.34
C LEU A 28 2.99 -3.69 0.72
N ALA A 29 3.89 -4.59 0.35
CA ALA A 29 5.14 -4.19 -0.29
C ALA A 29 4.87 -3.43 -1.60
N THR A 30 3.91 -3.91 -2.38
CA THR A 30 3.53 -3.26 -3.63
C THR A 30 2.95 -1.86 -3.37
N GLU A 31 2.08 -1.74 -2.36
CA GLU A 31 1.47 -0.45 -2.05
C GLU A 31 2.48 0.53 -1.45
N GLU A 32 3.41 0.04 -0.65
CA GLU A 32 4.46 0.89 -0.09
C GLU A 32 5.37 1.43 -1.19
N LYS A 33 5.67 0.60 -2.17
CA LYS A 33 6.44 1.03 -3.34
C LYS A 33 5.65 2.06 -4.14
N GLY A 34 4.37 1.80 -4.35
CA GLY A 34 3.49 2.74 -5.04
C GLY A 34 3.40 4.07 -4.33
N LEU A 35 3.36 4.04 -2.99
CA LEU A 35 3.32 5.25 -2.18
C LEU A 35 4.61 6.05 -2.36
N LEU A 36 5.75 5.39 -2.32
CA LEU A 36 7.03 6.04 -2.51
C LEU A 36 7.11 6.70 -3.89
N ASP A 37 6.68 5.97 -4.92
CA ASP A 37 6.67 6.49 -6.29
C ASP A 37 5.71 7.68 -6.41
N ALA A 38 4.55 7.60 -5.78
CA ALA A 38 3.56 8.68 -5.82
C ALA A 38 4.09 9.94 -5.14
N LYS A 39 4.74 9.78 -4.00
CA LYS A 39 5.35 10.91 -3.29
C LYS A 39 6.45 11.56 -4.12
N SER A 40 7.25 10.73 -4.78
CA SER A 40 8.32 11.22 -5.64
C SER A 40 7.76 12.03 -6.80
N LYS A 41 6.70 11.54 -7.43
CA LYS A 41 6.05 12.24 -8.53
C LYS A 41 5.43 13.55 -8.08
N LEU A 42 4.81 13.55 -6.91
CA LEU A 42 4.22 14.77 -6.36
C LEU A 42 5.31 15.82 -6.12
N THR A 43 6.42 15.42 -5.49
CA THR A 43 7.53 16.32 -5.23
C THR A 43 8.09 16.87 -6.54
N GLU A 44 8.24 16.02 -7.54
CA GLU A 44 8.72 16.43 -8.85
C GLU A 44 7.78 17.45 -9.48
N GLN A 45 6.47 17.21 -9.42
CA GLN A 45 5.50 18.11 -10.00
C GLN A 45 5.40 19.44 -9.23
N GLU A 46 5.62 19.40 -7.92
CA GLU A 46 5.64 20.62 -7.11
C GLU A 46 6.78 21.54 -7.50
N SER A 47 7.88 20.97 -7.98
CA SER A 47 9.04 21.77 -8.37
C SER A 47 8.94 22.27 -9.82
N VAL A 48 8.04 21.72 -10.62
CA VAL A 48 7.87 22.13 -12.01
C VAL A 48 7.18 23.50 -12.06
N ARG A 49 7.69 24.38 -12.93
CA ARG A 49 7.09 25.69 -13.16
C ARG A 49 6.70 25.79 -14.62
N HIS A 50 5.42 26.03 -14.86
CA HIS A 50 4.91 26.27 -16.21
C HIS A 50 4.67 27.78 -16.39
N GLY A 51 5.05 28.29 -17.54
CA GLY A 51 4.96 29.72 -17.79
C GLY A 51 3.55 30.28 -17.77
N ASP A 52 2.56 29.44 -17.96
CA ASP A 52 1.15 29.82 -17.94
C ASP A 52 0.49 29.62 -16.58
N GLU A 53 1.23 29.12 -15.59
CA GLU A 53 0.68 28.89 -14.25
C GLU A 53 0.85 30.12 -13.36
N LYS A 54 0.16 31.19 -13.75
CA LYS A 54 0.19 32.40 -12.96
C LYS A 54 -0.89 32.42 -11.89
N ASN A 55 -1.91 31.59 -12.07
CA ASN A 55 -3.03 31.48 -11.15
C ASN A 55 -2.75 30.34 -10.18
N TYR A 56 -2.82 30.63 -8.87
CA TYR A 56 -2.60 29.64 -7.82
C TYR A 56 -3.56 28.46 -7.96
N GLN A 57 -4.80 28.73 -8.37
CA GLN A 57 -5.79 27.66 -8.54
C GLN A 57 -5.37 26.66 -9.62
N ARG A 58 -4.73 27.12 -10.69
CA ARG A 58 -4.23 26.21 -11.73
C ARG A 58 -3.14 25.31 -11.21
N VAL A 59 -2.29 25.84 -10.34
CA VAL A 59 -1.24 25.04 -9.71
C VAL A 59 -1.87 23.96 -8.86
N LEU A 60 -2.85 24.30 -8.03
CA LEU A 60 -3.56 23.32 -7.21
C LEU A 60 -4.25 22.27 -8.05
N ASP A 61 -4.92 22.68 -9.13
CA ASP A 61 -5.62 21.74 -10.01
C ASP A 61 -4.64 20.76 -10.66
N ARG A 62 -3.47 21.26 -11.06
CA ARG A 62 -2.45 20.41 -11.66
C ARG A 62 -1.89 19.39 -10.68
N LEU A 63 -1.72 19.80 -9.43
CA LEU A 63 -1.15 18.93 -8.41
C LEU A 63 -2.15 17.94 -7.81
N LYS A 64 -3.44 18.23 -7.93
CA LYS A 64 -4.48 17.43 -7.29
C LYS A 64 -4.41 15.93 -7.60
N PRO A 65 -4.26 15.49 -8.86
CA PRO A 65 -4.17 14.05 -9.15
C PRO A 65 -2.99 13.38 -8.45
N TYR A 66 -1.88 14.08 -8.31
CA TYR A 66 -0.69 13.54 -7.64
C TYR A 66 -0.90 13.44 -6.14
N GLN A 67 -1.57 14.43 -5.55
CA GLN A 67 -1.92 14.41 -4.13
C GLN A 67 -2.91 13.27 -3.83
N GLU A 68 -3.89 13.10 -4.69
CA GLU A 68 -4.89 12.04 -4.54
C GLU A 68 -4.26 10.65 -4.65
N ALA A 69 -3.25 10.50 -5.52
CA ALA A 69 -2.53 9.24 -5.65
C ALA A 69 -1.79 8.90 -4.36
N VAL A 70 -1.12 9.88 -3.75
CA VAL A 70 -0.45 9.69 -2.47
C VAL A 70 -1.45 9.26 -1.41
N GLU A 71 -2.56 9.98 -1.30
CA GLU A 71 -3.58 9.67 -0.29
C GLU A 71 -4.17 8.28 -0.48
N ARG A 72 -4.41 7.88 -1.73
CA ARG A 72 -4.95 6.56 -2.03
C ARG A 72 -4.00 5.46 -1.57
N HIS A 73 -2.72 5.59 -1.88
CA HIS A 73 -1.73 4.60 -1.46
C HIS A 73 -1.58 4.58 0.06
N GLU A 74 -1.63 5.75 0.70
CA GLU A 74 -1.57 5.82 2.17
C GLU A 74 -2.74 5.07 2.81
N ARG A 75 -3.94 5.26 2.29
CA ARG A 75 -5.11 4.54 2.79
C ARG A 75 -4.97 3.03 2.58
N ASN A 76 -4.46 2.63 1.42
CA ASN A 76 -4.28 1.20 1.14
C ASN A 76 -3.25 0.57 2.06
N VAL A 77 -2.14 1.26 2.30
CA VAL A 77 -1.12 0.79 3.25
C VAL A 77 -1.71 0.62 4.64
N ALA A 78 -2.46 1.63 5.10
CA ALA A 78 -3.07 1.57 6.44
C ALA A 78 -4.07 0.41 6.53
N ALA A 79 -4.87 0.20 5.50
CA ALA A 79 -5.85 -0.88 5.48
C ALA A 79 -5.19 -2.26 5.52
N LEU A 80 -4.11 -2.42 4.73
CA LEU A 80 -3.38 -3.69 4.70
C LEU A 80 -2.70 -3.98 6.04
N LYS A 81 -2.12 -2.99 6.65
CA LYS A 81 -1.52 -3.15 7.98
C LYS A 81 -2.56 -3.55 9.02
N ARG A 82 -3.75 -2.97 8.92
CA ARG A 82 -4.83 -3.31 9.85
C ARG A 82 -5.26 -4.77 9.65
N GLU A 83 -5.41 -5.20 8.41
CA GLU A 83 -5.78 -6.58 8.13
C GLU A 83 -4.72 -7.55 8.65
N MET A 84 -3.44 -7.22 8.45
CA MET A 84 -2.36 -8.07 8.96
C MET A 84 -2.38 -8.18 10.47
N SER A 85 -2.70 -7.11 11.16
CA SER A 85 -2.75 -7.11 12.62
C SER A 85 -3.90 -7.97 13.15
N ASN A 86 -4.90 -8.27 12.32
CA ASN A 86 -6.03 -9.11 12.70
C ASN A 86 -5.76 -10.61 12.50
N ILE A 87 -4.66 -10.96 11.89
CA ILE A 87 -4.25 -12.35 11.71
C ILE A 87 -3.45 -12.77 12.94
N ARG A 88 -3.86 -13.86 13.55
CA ARG A 88 -3.21 -14.34 14.80
C ARG A 88 -2.37 -15.57 14.60
#